data_d4317fc039ade5fe6ba519305548c870
#
_entry.id   d4317fc039ade5fe6ba519305548c870
#
_cell.length_a   1.000
_cell.length_b   1.000
_cell.length_c   1.000
_cell.angle_alpha   90.00
_cell.angle_beta   90.00
_cell.angle_gamma   90.00
#
_symmetry.space_group_name_H-M   'P 1'
#
loop_
_entity.id
_entity.type
_entity.pdbx_description
1 polymer ?
#
loop_
_entity_poly.entity_id
_entity_poly.type
_entity_poly.pdbx_seq_one_letter_code
_entity_poly.pdbx_strand_id
1 'polypeptide(L)'
;MNITEEELEIFSRQLILKDFKEEKFIELQKKEISIIGLGGIGCPLAQYLISAGIKKLNIFDGDTIQKTNLNRQTLYSIHDIGKKKSTIAKKKLLGTNPNAVINSYNHKIVKDNLHLLKDSSIVIDASDNWETMRLINKYTTKKNLPLLSISVVGFDIQMILFENTTHNHLCLECIFPNHNEPELARCDTVGIMGTAAGLAGIISAQKAINFLLKFNEKNNILTLVDVKLLSISHIKTKKNIDCKLQ
;
A
#
# COMPACT_ATOMS: atom_id res chain seq x y z
N MET A 1 -16.00 -10.37 -18.50
CA MET A 1 -14.67 -11.00 -18.60
C MET A 1 -14.84 -12.39 -18.03
N ASN A 2 -14.39 -13.42 -18.73
CA ASN A 2 -14.36 -14.78 -18.22
C ASN A 2 -12.93 -15.08 -17.76
N ILE A 3 -12.80 -15.94 -16.76
CA ILE A 3 -11.48 -16.42 -16.29
C ILE A 3 -10.94 -17.36 -17.36
N THR A 4 -9.68 -17.25 -17.72
CA THR A 4 -9.01 -18.14 -18.67
C THR A 4 -8.62 -19.47 -18.00
N GLU A 5 -8.37 -20.53 -18.76
CA GLU A 5 -7.90 -21.80 -18.21
C GLU A 5 -6.57 -21.65 -17.46
N GLU A 6 -5.64 -20.85 -17.99
CA GLU A 6 -4.39 -20.53 -17.32
C GLU A 6 -4.61 -19.83 -15.97
N GLU A 7 -5.55 -18.89 -15.92
CA GLU A 7 -5.90 -18.23 -14.65
C GLU A 7 -6.56 -19.19 -13.65
N LEU A 8 -7.41 -20.09 -14.13
CA LEU A 8 -8.01 -21.14 -13.28
C LEU A 8 -6.92 -22.04 -12.68
N GLU A 9 -5.92 -22.40 -13.45
CA GLU A 9 -4.78 -23.17 -12.93
C GLU A 9 -3.98 -22.40 -11.91
N ILE A 10 -3.51 -21.19 -12.25
CA ILE A 10 -2.66 -20.35 -11.38
C ILE A 10 -3.37 -20.00 -10.06
N PHE A 11 -4.64 -19.60 -10.13
CA PHE A 11 -5.39 -19.10 -8.98
C PHE A 11 -6.29 -20.17 -8.32
N SER A 12 -6.21 -21.44 -8.74
CA SER A 12 -7.03 -22.54 -8.25
C SER A 12 -7.13 -22.62 -6.73
N ARG A 13 -6.01 -22.43 -6.02
CA ARG A 13 -5.96 -22.49 -4.55
C ARG A 13 -6.71 -21.33 -3.86
N GLN A 14 -6.88 -20.20 -4.54
CA GLN A 14 -7.67 -19.08 -4.02
C GLN A 14 -9.14 -19.25 -4.37
N LEU A 15 -9.46 -19.74 -5.57
CA LEU A 15 -10.81 -19.86 -6.10
C LEU A 15 -11.66 -20.92 -5.37
N ILE A 16 -11.05 -21.87 -4.67
CA ILE A 16 -11.76 -22.84 -3.83
C ILE A 16 -12.16 -22.29 -2.45
N LEU A 17 -11.69 -21.07 -2.07
CA LEU A 17 -12.08 -20.46 -0.82
C LEU A 17 -13.57 -20.09 -0.85
N LYS A 18 -14.27 -20.38 0.25
CA LYS A 18 -15.73 -20.14 0.38
C LYS A 18 -16.13 -18.70 0.04
N ASP A 19 -15.33 -17.73 0.48
CA ASP A 19 -15.63 -16.30 0.37
C ASP A 19 -14.90 -15.61 -0.79
N PHE A 20 -14.11 -16.35 -1.60
CA PHE A 20 -13.32 -15.84 -2.72
C PHE A 20 -13.51 -16.70 -3.98
N LYS A 21 -14.74 -16.72 -4.51
CA LYS A 21 -15.07 -17.44 -5.75
C LYS A 21 -14.77 -16.61 -7.00
N GLU A 22 -15.05 -17.18 -8.16
CA GLU A 22 -14.79 -16.58 -9.48
C GLU A 22 -15.32 -15.14 -9.62
N GLU A 23 -16.54 -14.85 -9.10
CA GLU A 23 -17.10 -13.49 -9.20
C GLU A 23 -16.23 -12.48 -8.45
N LYS A 24 -15.73 -12.84 -7.26
CA LYS A 24 -14.85 -11.98 -6.46
C LYS A 24 -13.47 -11.81 -7.11
N PHE A 25 -12.95 -12.86 -7.73
CA PHE A 25 -11.72 -12.78 -8.49
C PHE A 25 -11.86 -11.83 -9.69
N ILE A 26 -12.93 -11.95 -10.48
CA ILE A 26 -13.22 -11.06 -11.61
C ILE A 26 -13.43 -9.61 -11.12
N GLU A 27 -14.09 -9.41 -9.97
CA GLU A 27 -14.24 -8.10 -9.35
C GLU A 27 -12.86 -7.50 -8.99
N LEU A 28 -11.98 -8.31 -8.37
CA LEU A 28 -10.64 -7.89 -7.99
C LEU A 28 -9.78 -7.49 -9.20
N GLN A 29 -9.86 -8.24 -10.29
CA GLN A 29 -9.11 -7.96 -11.52
C GLN A 29 -9.47 -6.60 -12.18
N LYS A 30 -10.68 -6.08 -11.91
CA LYS A 30 -11.13 -4.77 -12.42
C LYS A 30 -10.56 -3.60 -11.63
N LYS A 31 -10.06 -3.84 -10.41
CA LYS A 31 -9.56 -2.79 -9.53
C LYS A 31 -8.20 -2.28 -10.00
N GLU A 32 -8.02 -0.98 -9.87
CA GLU A 32 -6.74 -0.32 -10.13
C GLU A 32 -6.16 0.19 -8.80
N ILE A 33 -4.92 -0.15 -8.51
CA ILE A 33 -4.26 0.20 -7.26
C ILE A 33 -3.05 1.07 -7.55
N SER A 34 -2.91 2.17 -6.83
CA SER A 34 -1.69 2.98 -6.83
C SER A 34 -0.89 2.75 -5.56
N ILE A 35 0.40 2.42 -5.70
CA ILE A 35 1.35 2.21 -4.59
C ILE A 35 2.42 3.29 -4.65
N ILE A 36 2.56 4.04 -3.56
CA ILE A 36 3.59 5.06 -3.41
C ILE A 36 4.67 4.54 -2.47
N GLY A 37 5.90 4.41 -2.98
CA GLY A 37 7.03 3.80 -2.29
C GLY A 37 7.15 2.30 -2.56
N LEU A 38 8.33 1.90 -3.07
CA LEU A 38 8.70 0.51 -3.33
C LEU A 38 9.90 0.10 -2.46
N GLY A 39 9.80 0.49 -1.19
CA GLY A 39 10.74 0.14 -0.13
C GLY A 39 10.44 -1.21 0.52
N GLY A 40 10.78 -1.34 1.81
CA GLY A 40 10.58 -2.57 2.58
C GLY A 40 9.12 -3.00 2.71
N ILE A 41 8.18 -2.04 2.71
CA ILE A 41 6.74 -2.30 2.75
C ILE A 41 6.20 -2.52 1.34
N GLY A 42 6.54 -1.61 0.40
CA GLY A 42 5.97 -1.62 -0.95
C GLY A 42 6.37 -2.83 -1.80
N CYS A 43 7.56 -3.39 -1.59
CA CYS A 43 8.00 -4.59 -2.30
C CYS A 43 7.08 -5.79 -2.04
N PRO A 44 6.91 -6.29 -0.81
CA PRO A 44 6.02 -7.42 -0.53
C PRO A 44 4.55 -7.07 -0.80
N LEU A 45 4.11 -5.84 -0.51
CA LEU A 45 2.77 -5.36 -0.86
C LEU A 45 2.46 -5.58 -2.35
N ALA A 46 3.30 -5.06 -3.25
CA ALA A 46 3.11 -5.19 -4.69
C ALA A 46 3.16 -6.66 -5.16
N GLN A 47 4.08 -7.45 -4.61
CA GLN A 47 4.18 -8.88 -4.92
C GLN A 47 2.90 -9.62 -4.56
N TYR A 48 2.38 -9.46 -3.34
CA TYR A 48 1.17 -10.17 -2.91
C TYR A 48 -0.10 -9.69 -3.62
N LEU A 49 -0.21 -8.40 -3.96
CA LEU A 49 -1.34 -7.90 -4.76
C LEU A 49 -1.35 -8.53 -6.16
N ILE A 50 -0.21 -8.58 -6.84
CA ILE A 50 -0.10 -9.22 -8.17
C ILE A 50 -0.36 -10.73 -8.06
N SER A 51 0.20 -11.40 -7.05
CA SER A 51 -0.02 -12.83 -6.81
C SER A 51 -1.45 -13.16 -6.42
N ALA A 52 -2.21 -12.21 -5.85
CA ALA A 52 -3.63 -12.37 -5.56
C ALA A 52 -4.54 -12.17 -6.79
N GLY A 53 -3.99 -11.71 -7.93
CA GLY A 53 -4.75 -11.53 -9.17
C GLY A 53 -5.09 -10.08 -9.53
N ILE A 54 -4.56 -9.09 -8.81
CA ILE A 54 -4.66 -7.68 -9.24
C ILE A 54 -3.99 -7.54 -10.61
N LYS A 55 -4.72 -6.98 -11.59
CA LYS A 55 -4.22 -6.79 -12.95
C LYS A 55 -3.70 -5.37 -13.22
N LYS A 56 -4.12 -4.36 -12.45
CA LYS A 56 -3.76 -2.97 -12.74
C LYS A 56 -3.05 -2.34 -11.55
N LEU A 57 -1.76 -2.04 -11.72
CA LEU A 57 -0.96 -1.33 -10.73
C LEU A 57 -0.31 -0.08 -11.31
N ASN A 58 -0.41 1.02 -10.58
CA ASN A 58 0.44 2.20 -10.74
C ASN A 58 1.45 2.22 -9.60
N ILE A 59 2.73 2.15 -9.90
CA ILE A 59 3.80 2.10 -8.90
C ILE A 59 4.72 3.30 -9.02
N PHE A 60 4.92 4.01 -7.90
CA PHE A 60 5.69 5.26 -7.84
C PHE A 60 6.88 5.11 -6.90
N ASP A 61 8.08 5.30 -7.42
CA ASP A 61 9.30 5.38 -6.61
C ASP A 61 10.42 6.09 -7.41
N GLY A 62 10.95 7.19 -6.87
CA GLY A 62 11.98 7.99 -7.53
C GLY A 62 13.42 7.51 -7.30
N ASP A 63 13.61 6.57 -6.36
CA ASP A 63 14.94 6.16 -5.91
C ASP A 63 15.59 5.13 -6.83
N THR A 64 16.88 4.95 -6.58
CA THR A 64 17.67 3.84 -7.11
C THR A 64 17.90 2.79 -6.02
N ILE A 65 18.08 1.55 -6.45
CA ILE A 65 18.37 0.42 -5.57
C ILE A 65 19.80 0.58 -5.01
N GLN A 66 19.90 0.52 -3.68
CA GLN A 66 21.17 0.58 -2.96
C GLN A 66 21.45 -0.73 -2.24
N LYS A 67 22.73 -1.03 -1.98
CA LYS A 67 23.14 -2.22 -1.24
C LYS A 67 22.48 -2.32 0.15
N THR A 68 22.31 -1.19 0.83
CA THR A 68 21.66 -1.07 2.15
C THR A 68 20.16 -1.34 2.13
N ASN A 69 19.55 -1.44 0.95
CA ASN A 69 18.12 -1.76 0.81
C ASN A 69 17.84 -3.27 0.84
N LEU A 70 18.82 -4.10 0.45
CA LEU A 70 18.60 -5.53 0.16
C LEU A 70 18.18 -6.36 1.38
N ASN A 71 18.43 -5.89 2.59
CA ASN A 71 18.02 -6.57 3.82
C ASN A 71 16.51 -6.54 4.10
N ARG A 72 15.75 -5.66 3.39
CA ARG A 72 14.30 -5.51 3.59
C ARG A 72 13.49 -5.28 2.32
N GLN A 73 14.12 -4.96 1.19
CA GLN A 73 13.45 -4.73 -0.09
C GLN A 73 13.59 -5.98 -0.98
N THR A 74 12.86 -7.01 -0.64
CA THR A 74 13.00 -8.39 -1.12
C THR A 74 12.73 -8.59 -2.61
N LEU A 75 12.15 -7.60 -3.28
CA LEU A 75 11.93 -7.63 -4.72
C LEU A 75 13.23 -7.44 -5.52
N TYR A 76 14.27 -6.87 -4.90
CA TYR A 76 15.53 -6.55 -5.55
C TYR A 76 16.66 -7.52 -5.19
N SER A 77 17.65 -7.60 -6.05
CA SER A 77 18.86 -8.41 -5.89
C SER A 77 20.12 -7.56 -6.00
N ILE A 78 21.27 -8.16 -5.69
CA ILE A 78 22.59 -7.51 -5.82
C ILE A 78 22.86 -7.04 -7.26
N HIS A 79 22.31 -7.74 -8.27
CA HIS A 79 22.45 -7.39 -9.69
C HIS A 79 21.59 -6.19 -10.12
N ASP A 80 20.72 -5.69 -9.23
CA ASP A 80 19.83 -4.58 -9.51
C ASP A 80 20.33 -3.26 -8.91
N ILE A 81 21.45 -3.28 -8.15
CA ILE A 81 22.03 -2.08 -7.55
C ILE A 81 22.30 -1.01 -8.61
N GLY A 82 21.95 0.24 -8.30
CA GLY A 82 22.08 1.40 -9.18
C GLY A 82 20.95 1.59 -10.18
N LYS A 83 20.06 0.61 -10.36
CA LYS A 83 18.88 0.73 -11.24
C LYS A 83 17.70 1.38 -10.52
N LYS A 84 16.75 1.93 -11.27
CA LYS A 84 15.53 2.53 -10.74
C LYS A 84 14.61 1.47 -10.12
N LYS A 85 14.16 1.72 -8.88
CA LYS A 85 13.31 0.79 -8.11
C LYS A 85 12.03 0.44 -8.87
N SER A 86 11.26 1.43 -9.33
CA SER A 86 9.99 1.22 -10.03
C SER A 86 10.16 0.46 -11.35
N THR A 87 11.25 0.67 -12.09
CA THR A 87 11.55 -0.07 -13.33
C THR A 87 11.81 -1.55 -13.06
N ILE A 88 12.65 -1.84 -12.06
CA ILE A 88 12.98 -3.23 -11.69
C ILE A 88 11.78 -3.92 -11.06
N ALA A 89 11.03 -3.23 -10.20
CA ALA A 89 9.80 -3.74 -9.62
C ALA A 89 8.81 -4.18 -10.72
N LYS A 90 8.54 -3.32 -11.69
CA LYS A 90 7.69 -3.67 -12.84
C LYS A 90 8.16 -4.95 -13.53
N LYS A 91 9.46 -5.05 -13.85
CA LYS A 91 10.02 -6.24 -14.52
C LYS A 91 9.81 -7.51 -13.70
N LYS A 92 10.05 -7.46 -12.38
CA LYS A 92 9.93 -8.61 -11.48
C LYS A 92 8.46 -9.03 -11.29
N LEU A 93 7.56 -8.06 -11.13
CA LEU A 93 6.13 -8.30 -10.95
C LEU A 93 5.49 -8.89 -12.22
N LEU A 94 5.90 -8.45 -13.41
CA LEU A 94 5.49 -9.06 -14.68
C LEU A 94 6.01 -10.48 -14.84
N GLY A 95 7.10 -10.86 -14.18
CA GLY A 95 7.55 -12.26 -14.11
C GLY A 95 6.62 -13.16 -13.30
N THR A 96 5.86 -12.57 -12.34
CA THR A 96 4.86 -13.30 -11.55
C THR A 96 3.51 -13.37 -12.25
N ASN A 97 3.07 -12.27 -12.88
CA ASN A 97 1.84 -12.22 -13.67
C ASN A 97 2.08 -11.43 -14.96
N PRO A 98 2.39 -12.10 -16.06
CA PRO A 98 2.66 -11.45 -17.34
C PRO A 98 1.48 -10.66 -17.91
N ASN A 99 0.26 -11.01 -17.51
CA ASN A 99 -0.98 -10.40 -17.98
C ASN A 99 -1.35 -9.12 -17.19
N ALA A 100 -0.54 -8.72 -16.19
CA ALA A 100 -0.77 -7.51 -15.45
C ALA A 100 -0.37 -6.25 -16.23
N VAL A 101 -1.14 -5.19 -16.08
CA VAL A 101 -0.84 -3.86 -16.61
C VAL A 101 -0.21 -3.04 -15.48
N ILE A 102 1.11 -2.84 -15.56
CA ILE A 102 1.86 -2.13 -14.53
C ILE A 102 2.44 -0.85 -15.12
N ASN A 103 1.95 0.29 -14.66
CA ASN A 103 2.52 1.59 -14.95
C ASN A 103 3.57 1.92 -13.89
N SER A 104 4.82 2.10 -14.30
CA SER A 104 5.93 2.41 -13.39
C SER A 104 6.42 3.83 -13.59
N TYR A 105 6.46 4.59 -12.50
CA TYR A 105 6.84 5.99 -12.48
C TYR A 105 8.14 6.16 -11.69
N ASN A 106 9.21 6.55 -12.37
CA ASN A 106 10.56 6.75 -11.80
C ASN A 106 10.73 8.12 -11.13
N HIS A 107 9.69 8.60 -10.47
CA HIS A 107 9.70 9.89 -9.78
C HIS A 107 8.84 9.82 -8.50
N LYS A 108 9.13 10.69 -7.55
CA LYS A 108 8.33 10.85 -6.33
C LYS A 108 6.98 11.47 -6.66
N ILE A 109 6.00 11.22 -5.81
CA ILE A 109 4.72 11.95 -5.85
C ILE A 109 4.96 13.39 -5.39
N VAL A 110 4.53 14.33 -6.22
CA VAL A 110 4.54 15.79 -6.00
C VAL A 110 3.22 16.38 -6.48
N LYS A 111 2.97 17.67 -6.20
CA LYS A 111 1.68 18.32 -6.57
C LYS A 111 1.31 18.15 -8.04
N ASP A 112 2.29 18.24 -8.93
CA ASP A 112 2.06 18.28 -10.39
C ASP A 112 1.64 16.91 -10.95
N ASN A 113 1.97 15.81 -10.26
CA ASN A 113 1.68 14.46 -10.74
C ASN A 113 0.61 13.70 -9.95
N LEU A 114 -0.01 14.32 -8.94
CA LEU A 114 -1.11 13.73 -8.16
C LEU A 114 -2.28 13.27 -9.04
N HIS A 115 -2.49 13.92 -10.17
CA HIS A 115 -3.55 13.56 -11.12
C HIS A 115 -3.44 12.13 -11.65
N LEU A 116 -2.25 11.52 -11.59
CA LEU A 116 -2.01 10.12 -11.96
C LEU A 116 -2.70 9.12 -11.02
N LEU A 117 -3.14 9.57 -9.84
CA LEU A 117 -3.84 8.73 -8.86
C LEU A 117 -5.37 8.71 -9.06
N LYS A 118 -5.91 9.52 -9.99
CA LYS A 118 -7.34 9.83 -10.08
C LYS A 118 -8.26 8.62 -10.33
N ASP A 119 -7.75 7.61 -11.04
CA ASP A 119 -8.53 6.43 -11.45
C ASP A 119 -8.34 5.24 -10.50
N SER A 120 -7.59 5.46 -9.39
CA SER A 120 -7.30 4.41 -8.41
C SER A 120 -8.55 3.99 -7.65
N SER A 121 -8.80 2.71 -7.54
CA SER A 121 -9.79 2.12 -6.62
C SER A 121 -9.37 2.28 -5.16
N ILE A 122 -8.05 2.32 -4.93
CA ILE A 122 -7.42 2.61 -3.65
C ILE A 122 -5.99 3.13 -3.90
N VAL A 123 -5.58 4.11 -3.11
CA VAL A 123 -4.19 4.59 -3.04
C VAL A 123 -3.56 4.00 -1.78
N ILE A 124 -2.37 3.44 -1.90
CA ILE A 124 -1.63 2.84 -0.78
C ILE A 124 -0.34 3.62 -0.60
N ASP A 125 -0.22 4.29 0.53
CA ASP A 125 0.96 5.05 0.88
C ASP A 125 1.88 4.19 1.76
N ALA A 126 2.98 3.73 1.17
CA ALA A 126 4.08 3.01 1.79
C ALA A 126 5.37 3.85 1.74
N SER A 127 5.25 5.17 1.64
CA SER A 127 6.38 6.11 1.69
C SER A 127 6.90 6.27 3.12
N ASP A 128 8.12 6.78 3.25
CA ASP A 128 8.84 6.95 4.50
C ASP A 128 8.95 8.41 4.95
N ASN A 129 8.16 9.31 4.35
CA ASN A 129 8.22 10.73 4.73
C ASN A 129 6.85 11.39 4.87
N TRP A 130 6.74 12.27 5.86
CA TRP A 130 5.53 12.98 6.23
C TRP A 130 5.01 13.93 5.14
N GLU A 131 5.89 14.56 4.40
CA GLU A 131 5.49 15.52 3.36
C GLU A 131 4.68 14.80 2.26
N THR A 132 5.20 13.65 1.79
CA THR A 132 4.50 12.81 0.81
C THR A 132 3.17 12.29 1.38
N MET A 133 3.18 11.76 2.61
CA MET A 133 1.99 11.24 3.28
C MET A 133 0.88 12.31 3.39
N ARG A 134 1.21 13.52 3.82
CA ARG A 134 0.27 14.65 3.91
C ARG A 134 -0.23 15.11 2.55
N LEU A 135 0.64 15.16 1.56
CA LEU A 135 0.28 15.53 0.20
C LEU A 135 -0.74 14.55 -0.38
N ILE A 136 -0.50 13.24 -0.23
CA ILE A 136 -1.40 12.17 -0.67
C ILE A 136 -2.72 12.26 0.10
N ASN A 137 -2.67 12.36 1.44
CA ASN A 137 -3.87 12.49 2.28
C ASN A 137 -4.75 13.66 1.83
N LYS A 138 -4.18 14.85 1.61
CA LYS A 138 -4.92 16.03 1.14
C LYS A 138 -5.57 15.79 -0.22
N TYR A 139 -4.87 15.15 -1.14
CA TYR A 139 -5.40 14.85 -2.47
C TYR A 139 -6.52 13.82 -2.42
N THR A 140 -6.31 12.70 -1.76
CA THR A 140 -7.27 11.59 -1.66
C THR A 140 -8.53 12.01 -0.93
N THR A 141 -8.40 12.78 0.16
CA THR A 141 -9.53 13.40 0.88
C THR A 141 -10.36 14.28 -0.06
N LYS A 142 -9.71 15.21 -0.79
CA LYS A 142 -10.40 16.11 -1.72
C LYS A 142 -11.05 15.40 -2.91
N LYS A 143 -10.50 14.26 -3.32
CA LYS A 143 -10.98 13.49 -4.48
C LYS A 143 -11.89 12.32 -4.11
N ASN A 144 -12.21 12.16 -2.84
CA ASN A 144 -12.97 11.02 -2.32
C ASN A 144 -12.36 9.67 -2.72
N LEU A 145 -11.03 9.58 -2.75
CA LEU A 145 -10.28 8.36 -3.04
C LEU A 145 -9.91 7.63 -1.75
N PRO A 146 -10.14 6.33 -1.63
CA PRO A 146 -9.68 5.56 -0.49
C PRO A 146 -8.15 5.60 -0.36
N LEU A 147 -7.67 5.77 0.88
CA LEU A 147 -6.25 5.81 1.21
C LEU A 147 -5.92 4.80 2.31
N LEU A 148 -5.05 3.87 2.03
CA LEU A 148 -4.43 3.01 3.03
C LEU A 148 -3.04 3.57 3.34
N SER A 149 -2.84 4.05 4.57
CA SER A 149 -1.57 4.60 5.04
C SER A 149 -0.88 3.60 5.97
N ILE A 150 0.40 3.31 5.71
CA ILE A 150 1.19 2.33 6.45
C ILE A 150 2.56 2.91 6.77
N SER A 151 2.98 2.73 8.02
CA SER A 151 4.33 3.04 8.46
C SER A 151 4.90 1.95 9.35
N VAL A 152 6.23 1.84 9.36
CA VAL A 152 6.97 0.90 10.23
C VAL A 152 8.16 1.61 10.83
N VAL A 153 8.33 1.50 12.14
CA VAL A 153 9.50 2.00 12.87
C VAL A 153 9.98 0.90 13.79
N GLY A 154 11.23 0.51 13.68
CA GLY A 154 11.77 -0.59 14.48
C GLY A 154 11.04 -1.91 14.19
N PHE A 155 10.23 -2.34 15.16
CA PHE A 155 9.37 -3.52 15.11
C PHE A 155 7.88 -3.17 15.09
N ASP A 156 7.53 -1.88 15.09
CA ASP A 156 6.16 -1.42 15.23
C ASP A 156 5.57 -1.03 13.87
N ILE A 157 4.42 -1.62 13.54
CA ILE A 157 3.65 -1.31 12.35
C ILE A 157 2.45 -0.48 12.75
N GLN A 158 2.20 0.59 12.02
CA GLN A 158 0.97 1.38 12.10
C GLN A 158 0.26 1.36 10.75
N MET A 159 -1.03 1.10 10.75
CA MET A 159 -1.81 1.02 9.54
C MET A 159 -3.22 1.56 9.76
N ILE A 160 -3.70 2.38 8.83
CA ILE A 160 -5.07 2.87 8.84
C ILE A 160 -5.62 3.01 7.42
N LEU A 161 -6.89 2.66 7.25
CA LEU A 161 -7.64 2.86 6.01
C LEU A 161 -8.61 4.03 6.19
N PHE A 162 -8.44 5.05 5.33
CA PHE A 162 -9.36 6.17 5.15
C PHE A 162 -10.21 5.92 3.92
N GLU A 163 -11.51 5.73 4.08
CA GLU A 163 -12.39 5.44 2.93
C GLU A 163 -12.64 6.65 2.04
N ASN A 164 -12.66 7.84 2.64
CA ASN A 164 -12.87 9.12 1.93
C ASN A 164 -14.16 9.19 1.07
N THR A 165 -15.13 8.32 1.31
CA THR A 165 -16.35 8.20 0.46
C THR A 165 -17.52 9.04 0.93
N THR A 166 -17.43 9.68 2.09
CA THR A 166 -18.51 10.52 2.68
C THR A 166 -17.99 11.91 3.03
N HIS A 167 -18.88 12.92 3.08
CA HIS A 167 -18.51 14.29 3.46
C HIS A 167 -18.01 14.46 4.89
N ASN A 168 -18.17 13.45 5.73
CA ASN A 168 -17.73 13.47 7.14
C ASN A 168 -16.67 12.42 7.44
N HIS A 169 -15.73 12.24 6.53
CA HIS A 169 -14.70 11.23 6.66
C HIS A 169 -13.56 11.61 7.61
N LEU A 170 -12.95 10.59 8.18
CA LEU A 170 -11.69 10.67 8.90
C LEU A 170 -10.53 10.81 7.90
N CYS A 171 -9.54 11.59 8.25
CA CYS A 171 -8.30 11.71 7.46
C CYS A 171 -7.06 11.70 8.37
N LEU A 172 -5.87 11.69 7.79
CA LEU A 172 -4.61 11.65 8.54
C LEU A 172 -4.50 12.81 9.54
N GLU A 173 -4.92 14.03 9.16
CA GLU A 173 -4.89 15.21 10.03
C GLU A 173 -5.85 15.11 11.24
N CYS A 174 -6.85 14.24 11.18
CA CYS A 174 -7.70 13.97 12.33
C CYS A 174 -6.98 13.17 13.43
N ILE A 175 -6.01 12.35 13.04
CA ILE A 175 -5.25 11.47 13.94
C ILE A 175 -3.97 12.13 14.38
N PHE A 176 -3.32 12.85 13.47
CA PHE A 176 -2.04 13.52 13.68
C PHE A 176 -2.15 15.02 13.35
N PRO A 177 -2.82 15.82 14.21
CA PRO A 177 -3.18 17.22 13.91
C PRO A 177 -1.99 18.18 13.91
N ASN A 178 -0.86 17.80 14.47
CA ASN A 178 0.31 18.66 14.56
C ASN A 178 1.07 18.71 13.24
N HIS A 179 1.25 19.91 12.71
CA HIS A 179 1.98 20.14 11.46
C HIS A 179 3.48 19.94 11.56
N ASN A 180 4.03 19.86 12.76
CA ASN A 180 5.43 19.50 12.95
C ASN A 180 5.60 18.02 12.69
N GLU A 181 6.65 17.65 11.95
CA GLU A 181 7.11 16.24 11.92
C GLU A 181 7.14 15.81 13.39
N PRO A 182 6.39 14.77 13.79
CA PRO A 182 6.62 14.23 15.11
C PRO A 182 8.12 13.93 15.16
N GLU A 183 8.78 14.21 16.30
CA GLU A 183 10.13 13.70 16.59
C GLU A 183 10.16 12.16 16.60
N LEU A 184 9.10 11.56 16.13
CA LEU A 184 8.94 10.14 15.85
C LEU A 184 10.04 9.75 14.88
N ALA A 185 11.02 9.17 15.48
CA ALA A 185 12.15 8.48 14.94
C ALA A 185 11.97 8.09 13.48
N ARG A 186 12.70 8.77 12.60
CA ARG A 186 12.80 8.38 11.18
C ARG A 186 13.40 6.97 11.12
N CYS A 187 12.97 6.17 10.18
CA CYS A 187 13.58 4.85 9.93
C CYS A 187 15.12 4.91 9.84
N ASP A 188 15.64 6.06 9.39
CA ASP A 188 17.09 6.33 9.27
C ASP A 188 17.79 6.48 10.62
N THR A 189 17.09 6.91 11.67
CA THR A 189 17.68 7.16 13.01
C THR A 189 17.39 6.04 14.00
N VAL A 190 16.26 5.37 13.90
CA VAL A 190 15.83 4.28 14.82
C VAL A 190 16.06 2.90 14.21
N GLY A 191 16.15 2.82 12.88
CA GLY A 191 16.25 1.57 12.16
C GLY A 191 14.88 0.90 11.93
N ILE A 192 14.90 -0.16 11.13
CA ILE A 192 13.72 -0.95 10.78
C ILE A 192 14.10 -2.41 10.63
N MET A 193 13.33 -3.29 11.26
CA MET A 193 13.49 -4.73 11.07
C MET A 193 12.87 -5.16 9.73
N GLY A 194 13.65 -5.85 8.89
CA GLY A 194 13.20 -6.24 7.55
C GLY A 194 11.94 -7.10 7.56
N THR A 195 11.81 -7.99 8.55
CA THR A 195 10.59 -8.81 8.73
C THR A 195 9.37 -7.99 9.15
N ALA A 196 9.54 -6.93 9.92
CA ALA A 196 8.44 -6.02 10.27
C ALA A 196 7.94 -5.28 9.02
N ALA A 197 8.87 -4.76 8.21
CA ALA A 197 8.52 -4.14 6.94
C ALA A 197 7.81 -5.12 5.98
N GLY A 198 8.32 -6.35 5.90
CA GLY A 198 7.72 -7.42 5.09
C GLY A 198 6.31 -7.76 5.54
N LEU A 199 6.11 -7.96 6.85
CA LEU A 199 4.79 -8.24 7.42
C LEU A 199 3.81 -7.09 7.18
N ALA A 200 4.25 -5.83 7.35
CA ALA A 200 3.44 -4.66 7.05
C ALA A 200 2.93 -4.67 5.60
N GLY A 201 3.78 -4.98 4.63
CA GLY A 201 3.39 -5.10 3.23
C GLY A 201 2.35 -6.19 2.98
N ILE A 202 2.53 -7.37 3.58
CA ILE A 202 1.61 -8.52 3.44
C ILE A 202 0.24 -8.21 4.06
N ILE A 203 0.21 -7.71 5.30
CA ILE A 203 -1.05 -7.34 5.98
C ILE A 203 -1.78 -6.25 5.20
N SER A 204 -1.03 -5.29 4.63
CA SER A 204 -1.61 -4.21 3.85
C SER A 204 -2.19 -4.69 2.52
N ALA A 205 -1.57 -5.66 1.87
CA ALA A 205 -2.14 -6.31 0.68
C ALA A 205 -3.49 -6.96 1.02
N GLN A 206 -3.54 -7.74 2.11
CA GLN A 206 -4.78 -8.35 2.56
C GLN A 206 -5.84 -7.31 2.92
N LYS A 207 -5.47 -6.24 3.64
CA LYS A 207 -6.41 -5.17 4.01
C LYS A 207 -6.97 -4.44 2.78
N ALA A 208 -6.14 -4.18 1.78
CA ALA A 208 -6.58 -3.59 0.51
C ALA A 208 -7.56 -4.51 -0.22
N ILE A 209 -7.28 -5.81 -0.31
CA ILE A 209 -8.17 -6.81 -0.93
C ILE A 209 -9.51 -6.88 -0.19
N ASN A 210 -9.49 -6.94 1.15
CA ASN A 210 -10.69 -6.97 1.97
C ASN A 210 -11.57 -5.76 1.70
N PHE A 211 -10.98 -4.57 1.67
CA PHE A 211 -11.69 -3.33 1.36
C PHE A 211 -12.30 -3.35 -0.05
N LEU A 212 -11.50 -3.69 -1.06
CA LEU A 212 -11.92 -3.69 -2.46
C LEU A 212 -13.04 -4.70 -2.74
N LEU A 213 -13.07 -5.82 -2.02
CA LEU A 213 -14.07 -6.87 -2.14
C LEU A 213 -15.19 -6.78 -1.09
N LYS A 214 -15.14 -5.77 -0.22
CA LYS A 214 -16.11 -5.54 0.86
C LYS A 214 -16.25 -6.73 1.83
N PHE A 215 -15.11 -7.32 2.22
CA PHE A 215 -15.05 -8.38 3.23
C PHE A 215 -15.03 -7.77 4.64
N ASN A 216 -16.22 -7.44 5.20
CA ASN A 216 -16.42 -7.04 6.60
C ASN A 216 -15.33 -6.12 7.19
N GLU A 217 -14.85 -5.14 6.42
CA GLU A 217 -13.85 -4.20 6.88
C GLU A 217 -14.43 -3.29 7.96
N LYS A 218 -13.72 -3.22 9.09
CA LYS A 218 -13.99 -2.22 10.12
C LYS A 218 -13.21 -0.95 9.78
N ASN A 219 -13.92 0.13 9.56
CA ASN A 219 -13.38 1.41 9.18
C ASN A 219 -13.00 2.27 10.39
N ASN A 220 -12.18 3.29 10.18
CA ASN A 220 -11.74 4.21 11.22
C ASN A 220 -11.04 3.51 12.39
N ILE A 221 -10.27 2.48 12.09
CA ILE A 221 -9.47 1.74 13.05
C ILE A 221 -7.99 1.91 12.71
N LEU A 222 -7.26 2.52 13.63
CA LEU A 222 -5.80 2.48 13.62
C LEU A 222 -5.37 1.12 14.15
N THR A 223 -4.73 0.34 13.30
CA THR A 223 -4.17 -0.96 13.64
C THR A 223 -2.69 -0.78 13.98
N LEU A 224 -2.31 -1.22 15.17
CA LEU A 224 -0.93 -1.27 15.64
C LEU A 224 -0.51 -2.73 15.75
N VAL A 225 0.67 -3.06 15.22
CA VAL A 225 1.24 -4.42 15.33
C VAL A 225 2.62 -4.30 15.95
N ASP A 226 2.80 -4.90 17.11
CA ASP A 226 4.10 -5.14 17.72
C ASP A 226 4.61 -6.48 17.19
N VAL A 227 5.57 -6.43 16.25
CA VAL A 227 6.12 -7.63 15.59
C VAL A 227 7.02 -8.41 16.55
N LYS A 228 7.57 -7.77 17.57
CA LYS A 228 8.41 -8.42 18.57
C LYS A 228 7.61 -9.32 19.50
N LEU A 229 6.42 -8.87 19.88
CA LEU A 229 5.48 -9.62 20.71
C LEU A 229 4.42 -10.40 19.90
N LEU A 230 4.38 -10.21 18.58
CA LEU A 230 3.35 -10.74 17.66
C LEU A 230 1.93 -10.37 18.13
N SER A 231 1.76 -9.16 18.64
CA SER A 231 0.48 -8.67 19.10
C SER A 231 -0.13 -7.63 18.18
N ILE A 232 -1.46 -7.64 18.07
CA ILE A 232 -2.22 -6.70 17.25
C ILE A 232 -3.20 -5.95 18.14
N SER A 233 -3.17 -4.62 18.08
CA SER A 233 -4.08 -3.74 18.81
C SER A 233 -4.88 -2.90 17.83
N HIS A 234 -6.15 -2.67 18.16
CA HIS A 234 -7.07 -1.87 17.36
C HIS A 234 -7.56 -0.66 18.16
N ILE A 235 -7.27 0.53 17.67
CA ILE A 235 -7.70 1.79 18.29
C ILE A 235 -8.79 2.40 17.42
N LYS A 236 -9.99 2.53 17.96
CA LYS A 236 -11.09 3.21 17.27
C LYS A 236 -10.79 4.71 17.22
N THR A 237 -10.68 5.25 16.02
CA THR A 237 -10.38 6.66 15.78
C THR A 237 -11.66 7.44 15.52
N LYS A 238 -11.62 8.75 15.82
CA LYS A 238 -12.74 9.67 15.60
C LYS A 238 -12.27 10.87 14.80
N LYS A 239 -13.19 11.47 14.06
CA LYS A 239 -12.94 12.72 13.35
C LYS A 239 -12.58 13.82 14.35
N ASN A 240 -11.54 14.58 14.06
CA ASN A 240 -11.22 15.79 14.80
C ASN A 240 -12.13 16.93 14.29
N ILE A 241 -12.84 17.58 15.21
CA ILE A 241 -13.76 18.68 14.89
C ILE A 241 -13.03 19.90 14.31
N ASP A 242 -11.76 20.07 14.68
CA ASP A 242 -10.91 21.20 14.24
C ASP A 242 -10.13 20.87 12.94
N CYS A 243 -10.41 19.71 12.30
CA CYS A 243 -9.71 19.31 11.09
C CYS A 243 -10.05 20.22 9.91
N LYS A 244 -9.04 20.89 9.34
CA LYS A 244 -9.17 21.85 8.25
C LYS A 244 -9.20 21.23 6.84
N LEU A 245 -9.07 19.91 6.71
CA LEU A 245 -9.11 19.20 5.42
C LEU A 245 -10.53 18.73 5.07
N GLN A 246 -11.48 19.62 5.15
CA GLN A 246 -12.88 19.33 4.82
C GLN A 246 -13.25 19.93 3.49
#